data_917b9adfd795b3738bb47414a77edf1d
#
_entry.id   917b9adfd795b3738bb47414a77edf1d
#
_cell.length_a   1.000
_cell.length_b   1.000
_cell.length_c   1.000
_cell.angle_alpha   90.00
_cell.angle_beta   90.00
_cell.angle_gamma   90.00
#
_symmetry.space_group_name_H-M   'P 1'
#
loop_
_entity.id
_entity.type
_entity.pdbx_description
1 polymer ?
#
loop_
_entity_poly.entity_id
_entity_poly.type
_entity_poly.pdbx_seq_one_letter_code
_entity_poly.pdbx_strand_id
1 'polypeptide(L)'
;MLGIHLWTAAMSNALYQRIYEVVRQIPPGRVATYGQVATVVGLPVTARQVGDALAALRDGTPGPAVPWQRVINAQGKVSTGRHQQQWLEQEGVVFDPKGGTDLRRFGWKGPDPAWAETHGFYLLPDVDAEAQQLDLF
;
A
#
# COMPACT_ATOMS: atom_id res chain seq x y z
N MET A 1 -0.49 -10.59 33.62
CA MET A 1 0.54 -10.01 32.78
C MET A 1 0.73 -10.72 31.46
N LEU A 2 0.72 -12.04 31.43
CA LEU A 2 0.77 -12.79 30.17
C LEU A 2 -0.40 -12.49 29.22
N GLY A 3 -1.59 -12.21 29.78
CA GLY A 3 -2.77 -11.90 28.98
C GLY A 3 -2.67 -10.59 28.18
N ILE A 4 -2.03 -9.57 28.73
CA ILE A 4 -1.84 -8.29 28.04
C ILE A 4 -0.89 -8.45 26.84
N HIS A 5 0.16 -9.24 27.03
CA HIS A 5 1.15 -9.50 25.98
C HIS A 5 0.54 -10.27 24.80
N LEU A 6 -0.26 -11.28 25.08
CA LEU A 6 -0.97 -12.06 24.05
C LEU A 6 -1.99 -11.21 23.30
N TRP A 7 -2.70 -10.33 24.02
CA TRP A 7 -3.70 -9.46 23.42
C TRP A 7 -3.06 -8.46 22.44
N THR A 8 -1.92 -7.84 22.82
CA THR A 8 -1.19 -6.92 21.96
C THR A 8 -0.68 -7.62 20.70
N ALA A 9 -0.14 -8.82 20.82
CA ALA A 9 0.34 -9.61 19.69
C ALA A 9 -0.81 -9.97 18.74
N ALA A 10 -1.97 -10.37 19.28
CA ALA A 10 -3.15 -10.70 18.49
C ALA A 10 -3.68 -9.48 17.73
N MET A 11 -3.69 -8.30 18.35
CA MET A 11 -4.12 -7.06 17.70
C MET A 11 -3.16 -6.66 16.57
N SER A 12 -1.85 -6.76 16.80
CA SER A 12 -0.84 -6.47 15.76
C SER A 12 -0.97 -7.41 14.58
N ASN A 13 -1.21 -8.70 14.83
CA ASN A 13 -1.43 -9.68 13.78
C ASN A 13 -2.70 -9.38 12.98
N ALA A 14 -3.79 -9.03 13.65
CA ALA A 14 -5.05 -8.67 12.99
C ALA A 14 -4.87 -7.42 12.12
N LEU A 15 -4.17 -6.40 12.60
CA LEU A 15 -3.86 -5.20 11.83
C LEU A 15 -3.02 -5.54 10.59
N TYR A 16 -1.99 -6.35 10.75
CA TYR A 16 -1.12 -6.73 9.64
C TYR A 16 -1.91 -7.49 8.56
N GLN A 17 -2.81 -8.38 8.96
CA GLN A 17 -3.65 -9.11 8.00
C GLN A 17 -4.55 -8.15 7.19
N ARG A 18 -5.10 -7.12 7.83
CA ARG A 18 -5.90 -6.11 7.12
C ARG A 18 -5.04 -5.32 6.13
N ILE A 19 -3.82 -4.96 6.52
CA ILE A 19 -2.87 -4.29 5.61
C ILE A 19 -2.57 -5.19 4.41
N TYR A 20 -2.31 -6.46 4.63
CA TYR A 20 -2.02 -7.41 3.55
C TYR A 20 -3.21 -7.57 2.59
N GLU A 21 -4.44 -7.60 3.12
CA GLU A 21 -5.64 -7.66 2.28
C GLU A 21 -5.71 -6.48 1.32
N VAL A 22 -5.40 -5.28 1.80
CA VAL A 22 -5.39 -4.08 0.95
C VAL A 22 -4.29 -4.16 -0.10
N VAL A 23 -3.08 -4.53 0.29
CA VAL A 23 -1.94 -4.62 -0.64
C VAL A 23 -2.21 -5.63 -1.76
N ARG A 24 -2.91 -6.73 -1.45
CA ARG A 24 -3.30 -7.72 -2.48
C ARG A 24 -4.22 -7.14 -3.55
N GLN A 25 -4.89 -6.03 -3.29
CA GLN A 25 -5.76 -5.38 -4.26
C GLN A 25 -5.00 -4.53 -5.28
N ILE A 26 -3.74 -4.23 -5.03
CA ILE A 26 -2.93 -3.46 -5.98
C ILE A 26 -2.56 -4.35 -7.17
N PRO A 27 -3.05 -4.04 -8.39
CA PRO A 27 -2.78 -4.91 -9.55
C PRO A 27 -1.35 -4.76 -10.06
N PRO A 28 -0.85 -5.73 -10.83
CA PRO A 28 0.43 -5.60 -11.52
C PRO A 28 0.47 -4.34 -12.39
N GLY A 29 1.59 -3.64 -12.39
CA GLY A 29 1.75 -2.41 -13.17
C GLY A 29 1.28 -1.16 -12.46
N ARG A 30 0.79 -1.28 -11.22
CA ARG A 30 0.39 -0.15 -10.38
C ARG A 30 1.20 -0.14 -9.09
N VAL A 31 1.35 1.07 -8.54
CA VAL A 31 2.05 1.27 -7.26
C VAL A 31 1.18 2.10 -6.32
N ALA A 32 1.31 1.82 -5.03
CA ALA A 32 0.68 2.62 -3.98
C ALA A 32 1.75 3.12 -3.03
N THR A 33 1.51 4.26 -2.40
CA THR A 33 2.38 4.72 -1.33
C THR A 33 1.97 4.08 -0.01
N TYR A 34 2.89 4.05 0.95
CA TYR A 34 2.58 3.56 2.31
C TYR A 34 1.40 4.32 2.91
N GLY A 35 1.34 5.64 2.67
CA GLY A 35 0.25 6.48 3.15
C GLY A 35 -1.08 6.15 2.49
N GLN A 36 -1.09 5.83 1.21
CA GLN A 36 -2.32 5.41 0.51
C GLN A 36 -2.86 4.09 1.07
N VAL A 37 -1.99 3.12 1.30
CA VAL A 37 -2.41 1.85 1.91
C VAL A 37 -3.00 2.11 3.30
N ALA A 38 -2.35 2.96 4.11
CA ALA A 38 -2.86 3.33 5.42
C ALA A 38 -4.24 3.98 5.34
N THR A 39 -4.47 4.87 4.35
CA THR A 39 -5.76 5.51 4.13
C THR A 39 -6.86 4.50 3.83
N VAL A 40 -6.57 3.50 2.99
CA VAL A 40 -7.56 2.46 2.63
C VAL A 40 -7.89 1.58 3.84
N VAL A 41 -6.90 1.24 4.66
CA VAL A 41 -7.16 0.49 5.91
C VAL A 41 -7.98 1.33 6.88
N GLY A 42 -7.69 2.62 6.98
CA GLY A 42 -8.42 3.57 7.82
C GLY A 42 -7.70 3.92 9.11
N LEU A 43 -8.10 5.07 9.70
CA LEU A 43 -7.55 5.55 10.95
C LEU A 43 -7.73 4.51 12.08
N PRO A 44 -6.78 4.38 13.00
CA PRO A 44 -5.58 5.19 13.20
C PRO A 44 -4.31 4.64 12.53
N VAL A 45 -4.42 3.84 11.47
CA VAL A 45 -3.27 3.19 10.82
C VAL A 45 -2.38 4.25 10.17
N THR A 46 -1.07 4.11 10.36
CA THR A 46 -0.06 5.03 9.83
C THR A 46 0.74 4.37 8.70
N ALA A 47 1.37 5.21 7.87
CA ALA A 47 2.29 4.74 6.82
C ALA A 47 3.42 3.89 7.42
N ARG A 48 3.92 4.25 8.60
CA ARG A 48 4.97 3.50 9.29
C ARG A 48 4.51 2.09 9.64
N GLN A 49 3.27 1.94 10.13
CA GLN A 49 2.72 0.62 10.45
C GLN A 49 2.59 -0.25 9.20
N VAL A 50 2.22 0.35 8.07
CA VAL A 50 2.21 -0.35 6.78
C VAL A 50 3.61 -0.86 6.44
N GLY A 51 4.62 0.01 6.59
CA GLY A 51 6.02 -0.39 6.37
C GLY A 51 6.47 -1.54 7.27
N ASP A 52 6.11 -1.48 8.55
CA ASP A 52 6.43 -2.54 9.52
C ASP A 52 5.77 -3.86 9.14
N ALA A 53 4.51 -3.82 8.72
CA ALA A 53 3.77 -5.00 8.28
C ALA A 53 4.42 -5.65 7.06
N LEU A 54 4.83 -4.84 6.08
CA LEU A 54 5.47 -5.36 4.86
C LEU A 54 6.88 -5.90 5.16
N ALA A 55 7.62 -5.26 6.06
CA ALA A 55 8.92 -5.77 6.49
C ALA A 55 8.80 -7.14 7.16
N ALA A 56 7.71 -7.37 7.91
CA ALA A 56 7.47 -8.67 8.57
C ALA A 56 7.30 -9.83 7.58
N LEU A 57 6.87 -9.56 6.34
CA LEU A 57 6.72 -10.59 5.30
C LEU A 57 8.05 -11.23 4.93
N ARG A 58 9.15 -10.50 5.05
CA ARG A 58 10.49 -11.02 4.73
C ARG A 58 10.95 -12.08 5.72
N ASP A 59 10.31 -12.16 6.87
CA ASP A 59 10.61 -13.15 7.91
C ASP A 59 9.81 -14.44 7.74
N GLY A 60 9.18 -14.63 6.57
CA GLY A 60 8.50 -15.86 6.24
C GLY A 60 7.07 -15.97 6.74
N THR A 61 6.33 -14.86 6.81
CA THR A 61 4.92 -14.86 7.20
C THR A 61 4.11 -15.78 6.28
N PRO A 62 3.40 -16.78 6.83
CA PRO A 62 2.61 -17.70 6.00
C PRO A 62 1.36 -17.04 5.44
N GLY A 63 0.88 -17.54 4.30
CA GLY A 63 -0.36 -17.08 3.67
C GLY A 63 -0.21 -16.85 2.17
N PRO A 64 -1.28 -16.38 1.51
CA PRO A 64 -1.21 -16.02 0.10
C PRO A 64 -0.18 -14.94 -0.15
N ALA A 65 0.46 -14.98 -1.31
CA ALA A 65 1.50 -14.01 -1.65
C ALA A 65 0.97 -12.57 -1.60
N VAL A 66 1.70 -11.71 -0.92
CA VAL A 66 1.39 -10.28 -0.83
C VAL A 66 2.36 -9.52 -1.74
N PRO A 67 1.87 -8.74 -2.72
CA PRO A 67 2.74 -8.03 -3.65
C PRO A 67 3.33 -6.77 -3.00
N TRP A 68 4.14 -6.96 -1.98
CA TRP A 68 4.73 -5.87 -1.20
C TRP A 68 5.57 -4.93 -2.04
N GLN A 69 6.14 -5.42 -3.16
CA GLN A 69 6.95 -4.62 -4.07
C GLN A 69 6.15 -3.47 -4.71
N ARG A 70 4.83 -3.54 -4.71
CA ARG A 70 3.95 -2.51 -5.26
C ARG A 70 3.69 -1.35 -4.30
N VAL A 71 4.29 -1.38 -3.11
CA VAL A 71 4.18 -0.28 -2.14
C VAL A 71 5.52 0.45 -2.07
N ILE A 72 5.48 1.76 -2.33
CA ILE A 72 6.66 2.61 -2.45
C ILE A 72 6.50 3.87 -1.61
N ASN A 73 7.53 4.71 -1.55
CA ASN A 73 7.46 5.94 -0.77
C ASN A 73 6.71 7.06 -1.52
N ALA A 74 6.41 8.14 -0.80
CA ALA A 74 5.63 9.26 -1.33
C ALA A 74 6.34 10.03 -2.44
N GLN A 75 7.65 9.86 -2.59
CA GLN A 75 8.43 10.46 -3.66
C GLN A 75 8.42 9.64 -4.96
N GLY A 76 7.70 8.53 -4.98
CA GLY A 76 7.65 7.66 -6.14
C GLY A 76 8.87 6.76 -6.29
N LYS A 77 9.61 6.55 -5.20
CA LYS A 77 10.83 5.73 -5.22
C LYS A 77 10.66 4.48 -4.38
N VAL A 78 11.37 3.42 -4.78
CA VAL A 78 11.38 2.19 -3.99
C VAL A 78 12.16 2.39 -2.69
N SER A 79 11.72 1.70 -1.63
CA SER A 79 12.31 1.81 -0.30
C SER A 79 13.32 0.70 0.00
N THR A 80 13.37 -0.36 -0.78
CA THR A 80 14.12 -1.57 -0.47
C THR A 80 15.13 -1.98 -1.53
N GLY A 81 15.56 -1.02 -2.34
CA GLY A 81 16.67 -1.21 -3.24
C GLY A 81 16.31 -1.73 -4.63
N ARG A 82 17.36 -2.19 -5.34
CA ARG A 82 17.31 -2.45 -6.78
C ARG A 82 16.35 -3.57 -7.17
N HIS A 83 16.22 -4.61 -6.36
CA HIS A 83 15.36 -5.74 -6.70
C HIS A 83 13.88 -5.36 -6.77
N GLN A 84 13.41 -4.51 -5.87
CA GLN A 84 12.04 -4.03 -5.89
C GLN A 84 11.75 -3.28 -7.19
N GLN A 85 12.66 -2.39 -7.59
CA GLN A 85 12.51 -1.63 -8.85
C GLN A 85 12.47 -2.57 -10.05
N GLN A 86 13.35 -3.56 -10.11
CA GLN A 86 13.41 -4.51 -11.21
C GLN A 86 12.10 -5.30 -11.34
N TRP A 87 11.52 -5.73 -10.22
CA TRP A 87 10.24 -6.44 -10.24
C TRP A 87 9.12 -5.53 -10.76
N LEU A 88 9.09 -4.27 -10.35
CA LEU A 88 8.10 -3.32 -10.85
C LEU A 88 8.29 -3.02 -12.33
N GLU A 89 9.53 -2.92 -12.80
CA GLU A 89 9.83 -2.75 -14.22
C GLU A 89 9.32 -3.93 -15.05
N GLN A 90 9.45 -5.15 -14.53
CA GLN A 90 8.91 -6.34 -15.17
C GLN A 90 7.38 -6.30 -15.28
N GLU A 91 6.71 -5.61 -14.36
CA GLU A 91 5.27 -5.40 -14.39
C GLU A 91 4.85 -4.25 -15.30
N GLY A 92 5.79 -3.51 -15.86
CA GLY A 92 5.54 -2.42 -16.79
C GLY A 92 5.63 -1.02 -16.18
N VAL A 93 6.04 -0.90 -14.91
CA VAL A 93 6.24 0.40 -14.28
C VAL A 93 7.55 1.01 -14.80
N VAL A 94 7.50 2.28 -15.21
CA VAL A 94 8.66 2.99 -15.76
C VAL A 94 9.27 3.89 -14.70
N PHE A 95 10.58 3.82 -14.53
CA PHE A 95 11.36 4.66 -13.64
C PHE A 95 12.28 5.57 -14.43
N ASP A 96 12.44 6.81 -13.96
CA ASP A 96 13.37 7.75 -14.57
C ASP A 96 14.82 7.45 -14.12
N PRO A 97 15.84 8.15 -14.71
CA PRO A 97 17.23 7.90 -14.33
C PRO A 97 17.56 8.18 -12.86
N LYS A 98 16.70 8.96 -12.16
CA LYS A 98 16.87 9.25 -10.73
C LYS A 98 16.16 8.23 -9.84
N GLY A 99 15.52 7.22 -10.43
CA GLY A 99 14.85 6.16 -9.71
C GLY A 99 13.43 6.49 -9.26
N GLY A 100 12.83 7.53 -9.84
CA GLY A 100 11.44 7.91 -9.55
C GLY A 100 10.46 7.41 -10.59
N THR A 101 9.26 7.06 -10.19
CA THR A 101 8.17 6.74 -11.10
C THR A 101 7.09 7.81 -11.04
N ASP A 102 6.36 7.96 -12.15
CA ASP A 102 5.26 8.92 -12.25
C ASP A 102 4.03 8.34 -11.55
N LEU A 103 3.72 8.87 -10.36
CA LEU A 103 2.57 8.43 -9.57
C LEU A 103 1.23 8.78 -10.21
N ARG A 104 1.17 9.77 -11.09
CA ARG A 104 -0.06 10.08 -11.84
C ARG A 104 -0.37 8.99 -12.86
N ARG A 105 0.68 8.45 -13.49
CA ARG A 105 0.54 7.41 -14.52
C ARG A 105 0.39 6.01 -13.92
N PHE A 106 1.23 5.67 -12.95
CA PHE A 106 1.32 4.32 -12.41
C PHE A 106 0.67 4.15 -11.03
N GLY A 107 0.22 5.25 -10.41
CA GLY A 107 -0.41 5.20 -9.10
C GLY A 107 -1.70 4.41 -9.10
N TRP A 108 -1.86 3.56 -8.08
CA TRP A 108 -3.10 2.84 -7.84
C TRP A 108 -4.22 3.81 -7.47
N LYS A 109 -5.40 3.61 -8.01
CA LYS A 109 -6.56 4.48 -7.76
C LYS A 109 -7.41 4.03 -6.57
N GLY A 110 -6.99 3.00 -5.88
CA GLY A 110 -7.70 2.44 -4.74
C GLY A 110 -8.46 1.17 -5.09
N PRO A 111 -9.08 0.53 -4.09
CA PRO A 111 -9.79 -0.72 -4.30
C PRO A 111 -11.10 -0.52 -5.04
N ASP A 112 -11.63 -1.61 -5.58
CA ASP A 112 -12.99 -1.62 -6.09
C ASP A 112 -13.97 -1.20 -4.98
N PRO A 113 -14.90 -0.25 -5.24
CA PRO A 113 -15.81 0.24 -4.21
C PRO A 113 -16.67 -0.83 -3.56
N ALA A 114 -17.17 -1.80 -4.33
CA ALA A 114 -17.98 -2.88 -3.78
C ALA A 114 -17.15 -3.79 -2.87
N TRP A 115 -15.91 -4.09 -3.25
CA TRP A 115 -14.99 -4.87 -2.42
C TRP A 115 -14.69 -4.13 -1.11
N ALA A 116 -14.39 -2.83 -1.20
CA ALA A 116 -14.07 -2.01 -0.03
C ALA A 116 -15.24 -1.97 0.95
N GLU A 117 -16.45 -1.74 0.46
CA GLU A 117 -17.65 -1.72 1.29
C GLU A 117 -17.86 -3.07 1.99
N THR A 118 -17.77 -4.16 1.25
CA THR A 118 -17.95 -5.51 1.79
C THR A 118 -16.93 -5.84 2.89
N HIS A 119 -15.69 -5.39 2.74
CA HIS A 119 -14.60 -5.76 3.64
C HIS A 119 -14.27 -4.69 4.69
N GLY A 120 -14.99 -3.57 4.70
CA GLY A 120 -14.81 -2.51 5.70
C GLY A 120 -13.58 -1.66 5.46
N PHE A 121 -13.23 -1.40 4.20
CA PHE A 121 -12.12 -0.55 3.82
C PHE A 121 -12.60 0.77 3.20
N TYR A 122 -11.70 1.72 3.05
CA TYR A 122 -11.98 3.05 2.54
C TYR A 122 -11.48 3.22 1.12
N LEU A 123 -12.06 4.16 0.39
CA LEU A 123 -11.61 4.51 -0.95
C LEU A 123 -10.52 5.58 -0.86
N LEU A 124 -9.69 5.67 -1.91
CA LEU A 124 -8.75 6.76 -2.03
C LEU A 124 -9.44 7.98 -2.61
N PRO A 125 -9.03 9.21 -2.23
CA PRO A 125 -9.54 10.43 -2.84
C PRO A 125 -9.24 10.46 -4.34
N ASP A 126 -10.18 11.00 -5.13
CA ASP A 126 -9.96 11.23 -6.56
C ASP A 126 -9.21 12.55 -6.74
N VAL A 127 -7.88 12.45 -6.84
CA VAL A 127 -7.00 13.61 -6.97
C VAL A 127 -7.28 14.40 -8.24
N ASP A 128 -7.64 13.71 -9.33
CA ASP A 128 -7.94 14.36 -10.61
C ASP A 128 -9.24 15.17 -10.52
N ALA A 129 -10.26 14.66 -9.85
CA ALA A 129 -11.50 15.39 -9.61
C ALA A 129 -11.26 16.62 -8.73
N GLU A 130 -10.45 16.50 -7.67
CA GLU A 130 -10.10 17.62 -6.81
C GLU A 130 -9.32 18.69 -7.56
N ALA A 131 -8.37 18.31 -8.42
CA ALA A 131 -7.61 19.23 -9.25
C ALA A 131 -8.52 19.99 -10.23
N GLN A 132 -9.45 19.29 -10.87
CA GLN A 132 -10.44 19.92 -11.77
C GLN A 132 -11.35 20.88 -11.02
N GLN A 133 -11.74 20.56 -9.81
CA GLN A 133 -12.58 21.41 -8.99
C GLN A 133 -11.84 22.68 -8.56
N LEU A 134 -10.55 22.59 -8.25
CA LEU A 134 -9.71 23.75 -7.93
C LEU A 134 -9.52 24.68 -9.14
N ASP A 135 -9.45 24.14 -10.34
CA ASP A 135 -9.30 24.91 -11.56
C ASP A 135 -10.55 25.73 -11.92
N LEU A 136 -11.70 25.40 -11.32
CA LEU A 136 -12.95 26.13 -11.50
C LEU A 136 -13.05 27.41 -10.66
N PHE A 137 -12.16 27.58 -9.72
CA PHE A 137 -12.10 28.72 -8.82
C PHE A 137 -10.83 29.54 -9.06
#